data_e79f3e1d7b20ec7c92270bca786794f4
#
_entry.id   e79f3e1d7b20ec7c92270bca786794f4
#
_cell.length_a   1.000
_cell.length_b   1.000
_cell.length_c   1.000
_cell.angle_alpha   90.00
_cell.angle_beta   90.00
_cell.angle_gamma   90.00
#
_symmetry.space_group_name_H-M   'P 1'
#
loop_
_entity.id
_entity.type
_entity.pdbx_description
1 polymer ?
#
loop_
_entity_poly.entity_id
_entity_poly.type
_entity_poly.pdbx_seq_one_letter_code
_entity_poly.pdbx_strand_id
1 'polypeptide(L)'
;YCLKPKAGIPTLAYLGDVDIAKDLLEGETLYMRTDKVRIDDPNSTSGYKEVYIGMNEKVTVIAVGVGSRAFPVKIVFSDVKGNTYYQPVAVSKTNCGMLDNDFIMEKKNKYFPNAFGFSDANAKKSQTLMEKYGKKAIYLKAETECIDDAGMTVKLPKYTQFVIKNIIVENGSQSVTLDLTATDGKLYRIKTTFVHASVTNLALRNDGYFADVFGIGDLRAKYPDTTEETWDLISHGEVRKGMTTDECRLSLGYPIRVHKVTGGYETWYYQRKSLDFTYKKLER
;
A
#
# COMPACT_ATOMS: atom_id res chain seq x y z
N TYR A 1 21.73 -9.91 34.71
CA TYR A 1 22.31 -8.55 34.74
C TYR A 1 22.61 -8.14 33.31
N CYS A 2 21.88 -7.20 32.75
CA CYS A 2 22.20 -6.60 31.47
C CYS A 2 23.36 -5.60 31.67
N LEU A 3 24.53 -5.91 31.17
CA LEU A 3 25.66 -4.97 31.15
C LEU A 3 25.35 -3.87 30.13
N LYS A 4 25.35 -2.61 30.54
CA LYS A 4 25.24 -1.47 29.63
C LYS A 4 26.53 -1.40 28.78
N PRO A 5 26.42 -1.34 27.45
CA PRO A 5 27.58 -1.31 26.58
C PRO A 5 28.39 -0.03 26.77
N LYS A 6 29.71 -0.15 26.93
CA LYS A 6 30.67 0.94 26.72
C LYS A 6 30.79 1.20 25.21
N ALA A 7 30.84 2.48 24.82
CA ALA A 7 30.96 2.88 23.43
C ALA A 7 32.20 2.24 22.78
N GLY A 8 32.01 1.53 21.67
CA GLY A 8 33.10 1.02 20.81
C GLY A 8 33.42 -0.47 20.90
N ILE A 9 32.83 -1.25 21.81
CA ILE A 9 33.09 -2.69 21.94
C ILE A 9 31.76 -3.42 21.64
N PRO A 10 31.72 -4.47 20.76
CA PRO A 10 30.58 -5.37 20.68
C PRO A 10 30.42 -6.00 22.06
N THR A 11 29.37 -5.69 22.74
CA THR A 11 29.17 -6.15 24.11
C THR A 11 28.43 -7.47 24.11
N LEU A 12 28.59 -8.23 25.19
CA LEU A 12 27.85 -9.46 25.48
C LEU A 12 26.31 -9.29 25.30
N ALA A 13 25.79 -8.07 25.45
CA ALA A 13 24.37 -7.76 25.19
C ALA A 13 23.98 -7.94 23.72
N TYR A 14 24.86 -7.65 22.77
CA TYR A 14 24.58 -7.88 21.34
C TYR A 14 24.67 -9.36 20.95
N LEU A 15 25.57 -10.10 21.58
CA LEU A 15 25.64 -11.55 21.41
C LEU A 15 24.39 -12.22 21.95
N GLY A 16 23.86 -11.77 23.08
CA GLY A 16 22.61 -12.25 23.63
C GLY A 16 21.41 -11.98 22.72
N ASP A 17 21.36 -10.83 22.04
CA ASP A 17 20.30 -10.53 21.05
C ASP A 17 20.42 -11.46 19.83
N VAL A 18 21.64 -11.80 19.40
CA VAL A 18 21.88 -12.75 18.28
C VAL A 18 21.47 -14.16 18.68
N ASP A 19 21.83 -14.60 19.88
CA ASP A 19 21.46 -15.94 20.40
C ASP A 19 19.95 -16.08 20.49
N ILE A 20 19.27 -15.07 21.04
CA ILE A 20 17.79 -15.04 21.10
C ILE A 20 17.18 -15.10 19.68
N ALA A 21 17.70 -14.32 18.75
CA ALA A 21 17.20 -14.31 17.38
C ALA A 21 17.46 -15.64 16.68
N LYS A 22 18.60 -16.26 16.93
CA LYS A 22 18.95 -17.58 16.40
C LYS A 22 17.97 -18.64 16.92
N ASP A 23 17.74 -18.71 18.22
CA ASP A 23 16.83 -19.67 18.82
C ASP A 23 15.39 -19.48 18.33
N LEU A 24 14.98 -18.22 18.05
CA LEU A 24 13.63 -17.91 17.61
C LEU A 24 13.38 -18.12 16.11
N LEU A 25 14.39 -18.01 15.27
CA LEU A 25 14.20 -17.82 13.84
C LEU A 25 14.93 -18.86 12.98
N GLU A 26 16.06 -19.45 13.42
CA GLU A 26 16.82 -20.36 12.58
C GLU A 26 15.98 -21.60 12.21
N GLY A 27 15.88 -21.89 10.92
CA GLY A 27 15.03 -22.96 10.38
C GLY A 27 13.54 -22.61 10.23
N GLU A 28 13.10 -21.46 10.75
CA GLU A 28 11.70 -21.05 10.68
C GLU A 28 11.31 -20.57 9.28
N THR A 29 10.04 -20.80 8.94
CA THR A 29 9.41 -20.21 7.78
C THR A 29 8.76 -18.89 8.17
N LEU A 30 9.16 -17.83 7.48
CA LEU A 30 8.66 -16.48 7.70
C LEU A 30 8.04 -15.93 6.42
N TYR A 31 7.37 -14.79 6.55
CA TYR A 31 6.76 -14.06 5.43
C TYR A 31 7.29 -12.63 5.41
N MET A 32 7.73 -12.17 4.26
CA MET A 32 8.33 -10.84 4.12
C MET A 32 7.31 -9.73 4.40
N ARG A 33 7.73 -8.75 5.21
CA ARG A 33 6.99 -7.53 5.49
C ARG A 33 7.65 -6.28 4.93
N THR A 34 8.82 -6.44 4.35
CA THR A 34 9.52 -5.42 3.58
C THR A 34 9.78 -5.97 2.19
N ASP A 35 9.71 -5.12 1.19
CA ASP A 35 10.04 -5.43 -0.19
C ASP A 35 11.54 -5.24 -0.49
N LYS A 36 12.28 -4.55 0.40
CA LYS A 36 13.72 -4.29 0.25
C LYS A 36 14.52 -5.23 1.15
N VAL A 37 15.38 -5.99 0.53
CA VAL A 37 16.31 -6.91 1.18
C VAL A 37 17.73 -6.69 0.64
N ARG A 38 18.73 -7.28 1.27
CA ARG A 38 20.14 -7.12 0.89
C ARG A 38 20.74 -8.42 0.41
N ILE A 39 21.63 -8.31 -0.57
CA ILE A 39 22.58 -9.35 -0.95
C ILE A 39 23.99 -8.81 -0.72
N ASP A 40 24.93 -9.71 -0.40
CA ASP A 40 26.34 -9.33 -0.28
C ASP A 40 26.86 -8.93 -1.67
N ASP A 41 27.54 -7.77 -1.74
CA ASP A 41 28.19 -7.27 -2.95
C ASP A 41 29.57 -6.73 -2.62
N PRO A 42 30.62 -7.53 -2.88
CA PRO A 42 32.01 -7.13 -2.57
C PRO A 42 32.49 -5.92 -3.38
N ASN A 43 31.83 -5.59 -4.49
CA ASN A 43 32.18 -4.43 -5.32
C ASN A 43 31.51 -3.13 -4.85
N SER A 44 30.56 -3.23 -3.92
CA SER A 44 29.93 -2.06 -3.31
C SER A 44 30.73 -1.51 -2.16
N THR A 45 30.86 -0.19 -2.05
CA THR A 45 31.51 0.46 -0.88
C THR A 45 30.83 0.15 0.45
N SER A 46 29.56 -0.19 0.42
CA SER A 46 28.78 -0.63 1.59
C SER A 46 28.86 -2.13 1.87
N GLY A 47 29.50 -2.91 0.97
CA GLY A 47 29.56 -4.37 1.04
C GLY A 47 28.26 -5.09 0.68
N TYR A 48 27.22 -4.35 0.25
CA TYR A 48 25.93 -4.93 -0.12
C TYR A 48 25.24 -4.15 -1.23
N LYS A 49 24.27 -4.82 -1.85
CA LYS A 49 23.30 -4.24 -2.77
C LYS A 49 21.89 -4.48 -2.25
N GLU A 50 21.02 -3.47 -2.35
CA GLU A 50 19.60 -3.65 -2.10
C GLU A 50 18.90 -4.22 -3.32
N VAL A 51 18.05 -5.20 -3.09
CA VAL A 51 17.24 -5.85 -4.12
C VAL A 51 15.80 -5.95 -3.62
N TYR A 52 14.86 -6.15 -4.54
CA TYR A 52 13.44 -6.28 -4.20
C TYR A 52 13.03 -7.74 -4.14
N ILE A 53 12.24 -8.07 -3.13
CA ILE A 53 11.55 -9.34 -2.96
C ILE A 53 10.04 -9.06 -2.82
N GLY A 54 9.19 -10.03 -3.12
CA GLY A 54 7.74 -9.85 -2.99
C GLY A 54 7.31 -9.69 -1.53
N MET A 55 6.41 -8.73 -1.27
CA MET A 55 5.75 -8.64 0.04
C MET A 55 4.90 -9.89 0.28
N ASN A 56 4.89 -10.36 1.53
CA ASN A 56 4.28 -11.62 1.97
C ASN A 56 4.89 -12.88 1.31
N GLU A 57 6.02 -12.74 0.63
CA GLU A 57 6.72 -13.88 0.08
C GLU A 57 7.24 -14.80 1.20
N LYS A 58 7.05 -16.09 0.99
CA LYS A 58 7.50 -17.12 1.93
C LYS A 58 9.01 -17.29 1.84
N VAL A 59 9.68 -17.20 2.97
CA VAL A 59 11.13 -17.37 3.09
C VAL A 59 11.47 -18.31 4.23
N THR A 60 12.62 -18.96 4.14
CA THR A 60 13.14 -19.84 5.19
C THR A 60 14.43 -19.24 5.75
N VAL A 61 14.51 -19.06 7.06
CA VAL A 61 15.72 -18.57 7.72
C VAL A 61 16.79 -19.65 7.70
N ILE A 62 17.96 -19.34 7.14
CA ILE A 62 19.07 -20.27 7.00
C ILE A 62 20.06 -20.07 8.16
N ALA A 63 20.31 -18.81 8.53
CA ALA A 63 21.26 -18.48 9.57
C ALA A 63 20.92 -17.12 10.22
N VAL A 64 21.34 -16.97 11.45
CA VAL A 64 21.31 -15.71 12.18
C VAL A 64 22.71 -15.39 12.67
N GLY A 65 23.15 -14.16 12.45
CA GLY A 65 24.50 -13.73 12.81
C GLY A 65 24.57 -12.30 13.33
N VAL A 66 25.77 -11.88 13.67
CA VAL A 66 26.07 -10.54 14.15
C VAL A 66 25.99 -9.56 12.98
N GLY A 67 25.23 -8.48 13.16
CA GLY A 67 25.11 -7.36 12.25
C GLY A 67 25.96 -6.15 12.64
N SER A 68 25.44 -4.96 12.37
CA SER A 68 26.10 -3.70 12.73
C SER A 68 25.65 -3.22 14.12
N ARG A 69 26.30 -2.17 14.64
CA ARG A 69 25.91 -1.54 15.91
C ARG A 69 24.47 -1.02 15.92
N ALA A 70 24.00 -0.48 14.79
CA ALA A 70 22.64 0.04 14.67
C ALA A 70 21.61 -1.08 14.47
N PHE A 71 22.04 -2.16 13.78
CA PHE A 71 21.22 -3.34 13.48
C PHE A 71 22.01 -4.57 13.95
N PRO A 72 21.95 -4.93 15.22
CA PRO A 72 22.83 -5.93 15.80
C PRO A 72 22.61 -7.36 15.31
N VAL A 73 21.48 -7.65 14.69
CA VAL A 73 21.15 -8.97 14.16
C VAL A 73 21.09 -8.94 12.63
N LYS A 74 21.82 -9.85 11.99
CA LYS A 74 21.78 -10.14 10.56
C LYS A 74 21.03 -11.46 10.35
N ILE A 75 19.88 -11.43 9.73
CA ILE A 75 19.09 -12.64 9.44
C ILE A 75 19.29 -13.00 7.98
N VAL A 76 19.79 -14.18 7.72
CA VAL A 76 20.02 -14.74 6.38
C VAL A 76 18.91 -15.73 6.07
N PHE A 77 18.29 -15.58 4.91
CA PHE A 77 17.17 -16.41 4.51
C PHE A 77 17.17 -16.68 3.01
N SER A 78 16.45 -17.73 2.60
CA SER A 78 16.22 -18.06 1.20
C SER A 78 14.77 -17.93 0.81
N ASP A 79 14.53 -17.52 -0.44
CA ASP A 79 13.19 -17.60 -1.06
C ASP A 79 12.89 -19.05 -1.51
N VAL A 80 11.69 -19.25 -2.04
CA VAL A 80 11.24 -20.56 -2.57
C VAL A 80 12.03 -21.02 -3.81
N LYS A 81 12.78 -20.13 -4.45
CA LYS A 81 13.62 -20.43 -5.61
C LYS A 81 15.08 -20.74 -5.21
N GLY A 82 15.41 -20.64 -3.90
CA GLY A 82 16.74 -20.88 -3.38
C GLY A 82 17.68 -19.66 -3.45
N ASN A 83 17.21 -18.48 -3.84
CA ASN A 83 18.02 -17.27 -3.77
C ASN A 83 18.21 -16.86 -2.32
N THR A 84 19.44 -16.45 -1.97
CA THR A 84 19.80 -16.08 -0.60
C THR A 84 19.85 -14.56 -0.45
N TYR A 85 19.26 -14.10 0.63
CA TYR A 85 19.16 -12.70 1.01
C TYR A 85 19.50 -12.53 2.49
N TYR A 86 19.70 -11.29 2.91
CA TYR A 86 19.72 -10.99 4.33
C TYR A 86 18.98 -9.70 4.67
N GLN A 87 18.56 -9.63 5.92
CA GLN A 87 17.93 -8.46 6.52
C GLN A 87 18.65 -8.08 7.79
N PRO A 88 19.18 -6.84 7.90
CA PRO A 88 19.69 -6.32 9.16
C PRO A 88 18.49 -5.86 10.01
N VAL A 89 18.45 -6.29 11.27
CA VAL A 89 17.29 -6.01 12.13
C VAL A 89 17.75 -5.31 13.42
N ALA A 90 17.07 -4.21 13.75
CA ALA A 90 17.16 -3.59 15.04
C ALA A 90 16.29 -4.39 16.04
N VAL A 91 16.88 -4.85 17.13
CA VAL A 91 16.18 -5.55 18.21
C VAL A 91 16.10 -4.68 19.46
N SER A 92 14.99 -4.79 20.17
CA SER A 92 14.84 -4.08 21.44
C SER A 92 15.77 -4.70 22.47
N LYS A 93 16.66 -3.90 23.03
CA LYS A 93 17.69 -4.31 23.98
C LYS A 93 17.19 -4.69 25.37
N THR A 94 15.90 -4.77 25.58
CA THR A 94 15.34 -4.76 26.92
C THR A 94 15.25 -6.13 27.58
N ASN A 95 15.63 -7.21 26.90
CA ASN A 95 15.44 -8.54 27.49
C ASN A 95 16.69 -9.42 27.37
N CYS A 96 17.58 -9.29 28.34
CA CYS A 96 18.52 -10.35 28.74
C CYS A 96 17.79 -11.37 29.65
N GLY A 97 16.57 -11.72 29.37
CA GLY A 97 15.78 -12.57 30.23
C GLY A 97 15.45 -13.89 29.58
N MET A 98 15.48 -14.95 30.39
CA MET A 98 15.13 -16.31 30.01
C MET A 98 13.89 -16.38 29.13
N LEU A 99 14.02 -17.08 28.01
CA LEU A 99 12.94 -17.41 27.11
C LEU A 99 12.12 -18.53 27.73
N ASP A 100 10.99 -18.18 28.25
CA ASP A 100 9.93 -19.10 28.55
C ASP A 100 9.25 -19.52 27.23
N ASN A 101 8.99 -20.80 27.00
CA ASN A 101 8.40 -21.31 25.77
C ASN A 101 7.07 -20.67 25.44
N ASP A 102 6.31 -20.24 26.43
CA ASP A 102 5.03 -19.56 26.26
C ASP A 102 5.16 -18.13 25.68
N PHE A 103 6.35 -17.53 25.74
CA PHE A 103 6.64 -16.20 25.24
C PHE A 103 7.25 -16.15 23.85
N ILE A 104 7.56 -17.29 23.20
CA ILE A 104 8.29 -17.31 21.92
C ILE A 104 7.56 -16.55 20.83
N MET A 105 6.28 -16.77 20.65
CA MET A 105 5.48 -16.10 19.61
C MET A 105 5.29 -14.61 19.89
N GLU A 106 5.09 -14.23 21.13
CA GLU A 106 4.97 -12.83 21.52
C GLU A 106 6.29 -12.08 21.29
N LYS A 107 7.41 -12.70 21.61
CA LYS A 107 8.74 -12.14 21.39
C LYS A 107 9.07 -12.01 19.91
N LYS A 108 8.78 -13.01 19.06
CA LYS A 108 8.92 -12.91 17.61
C LYS A 108 8.19 -11.67 17.08
N ASN A 109 6.94 -11.50 17.44
CA ASN A 109 6.13 -10.34 17.02
C ASN A 109 6.65 -9.01 17.58
N LYS A 110 7.25 -9.01 18.76
CA LYS A 110 7.78 -7.82 19.42
C LYS A 110 9.11 -7.37 18.81
N TYR A 111 10.02 -8.31 18.54
CA TYR A 111 11.39 -7.99 18.11
C TYR A 111 11.54 -7.80 16.60
N PHE A 112 10.76 -8.52 15.80
CA PHE A 112 10.94 -8.54 14.33
C PHE A 112 9.70 -8.10 13.54
N PRO A 113 8.82 -7.24 14.07
CA PRO A 113 7.53 -6.94 13.41
C PRO A 113 7.67 -6.19 12.09
N ASN A 114 8.79 -5.48 11.90
CA ASN A 114 9.02 -4.64 10.72
C ASN A 114 9.63 -5.40 9.54
N ALA A 115 10.24 -6.54 9.79
CA ALA A 115 10.92 -7.30 8.75
C ALA A 115 10.14 -8.55 8.32
N PHE A 116 9.49 -9.24 9.27
CA PHE A 116 8.89 -10.55 9.02
C PHE A 116 7.51 -10.70 9.65
N GLY A 117 6.63 -11.43 8.96
CA GLY A 117 5.39 -11.99 9.49
C GLY A 117 5.61 -13.45 9.90
N PHE A 118 4.99 -13.86 11.01
CA PHE A 118 5.18 -15.19 11.61
C PHE A 118 4.02 -16.16 11.37
N SER A 119 3.01 -15.72 10.63
CA SER A 119 1.93 -16.58 10.18
C SER A 119 1.57 -16.28 8.74
N ASP A 120 1.01 -17.27 8.06
CA ASP A 120 0.53 -17.14 6.70
C ASP A 120 -0.84 -16.42 6.60
N ALA A 121 -1.43 -16.03 7.72
CA ALA A 121 -2.75 -15.42 7.76
C ALA A 121 -2.84 -14.14 6.90
N ASN A 122 -1.81 -13.27 6.97
CA ASN A 122 -1.77 -12.06 6.15
C ASN A 122 -1.55 -12.38 4.68
N ALA A 123 -0.71 -13.36 4.36
CA ALA A 123 -0.50 -13.83 2.99
C ALA A 123 -1.79 -14.41 2.40
N LYS A 124 -2.50 -15.26 3.14
CA LYS A 124 -3.82 -15.79 2.73
C LYS A 124 -4.85 -14.68 2.52
N LYS A 125 -4.93 -13.72 3.44
CA LYS A 125 -5.84 -12.57 3.30
C LYS A 125 -5.48 -11.71 2.08
N SER A 126 -4.18 -11.45 1.87
CA SER A 126 -3.67 -10.75 0.69
C SER A 126 -4.08 -11.47 -0.60
N GLN A 127 -3.86 -12.78 -0.67
CA GLN A 127 -4.25 -13.61 -1.80
C GLN A 127 -5.77 -13.55 -2.07
N THR A 128 -6.61 -13.72 -1.04
CA THR A 128 -8.06 -13.64 -1.17
C THR A 128 -8.52 -12.28 -1.72
N LEU A 129 -7.90 -11.19 -1.24
CA LEU A 129 -8.19 -9.84 -1.74
C LEU A 129 -7.72 -9.66 -3.19
N MET A 130 -6.56 -10.21 -3.55
CA MET A 130 -6.04 -10.18 -4.92
C MET A 130 -6.92 -10.98 -5.89
N GLU A 131 -7.43 -12.13 -5.50
CA GLU A 131 -8.40 -12.91 -6.30
C GLU A 131 -9.67 -12.12 -6.56
N LYS A 132 -10.14 -11.35 -5.55
CA LYS A 132 -11.36 -10.55 -5.64
C LYS A 132 -11.20 -9.25 -6.43
N TYR A 133 -10.07 -8.57 -6.31
CA TYR A 133 -9.88 -7.21 -6.81
C TYR A 133 -8.71 -7.04 -7.79
N GLY A 134 -7.68 -7.89 -7.75
CA GLY A 134 -6.40 -7.69 -8.44
C GLY A 134 -6.44 -7.66 -9.97
N LYS A 135 -7.50 -8.17 -10.60
CA LYS A 135 -7.66 -8.14 -12.06
C LYS A 135 -8.63 -7.08 -12.55
N LYS A 136 -9.16 -6.28 -11.65
CA LYS A 136 -10.19 -5.29 -11.97
C LYS A 136 -9.55 -3.94 -12.19
N ALA A 137 -9.99 -3.25 -13.23
CA ALA A 137 -9.72 -1.83 -13.36
C ALA A 137 -10.45 -1.09 -12.24
N ILE A 138 -9.77 -0.16 -11.61
CA ILE A 138 -10.30 0.73 -10.58
C ILE A 138 -9.95 2.17 -10.92
N TYR A 139 -10.67 3.11 -10.37
CA TYR A 139 -10.43 4.54 -10.56
C TYR A 139 -10.66 5.33 -9.28
N LEU A 140 -9.98 6.46 -9.12
CA LEU A 140 -10.20 7.38 -8.00
C LEU A 140 -11.55 8.09 -8.13
N LYS A 141 -12.33 8.13 -7.05
CA LYS A 141 -13.60 8.86 -6.99
C LYS A 141 -13.44 10.36 -6.72
N ALA A 142 -12.29 10.76 -6.16
CA ALA A 142 -11.92 12.14 -5.88
C ALA A 142 -10.41 12.31 -6.02
N GLU A 143 -9.92 13.55 -6.03
CA GLU A 143 -8.48 13.83 -5.91
C GLU A 143 -7.95 13.15 -4.64
N THR A 144 -6.87 12.41 -4.77
CA THR A 144 -6.34 11.56 -3.69
C THR A 144 -4.82 11.63 -3.64
N GLU A 145 -4.27 11.68 -2.43
CA GLU A 145 -2.84 11.60 -2.20
C GLU A 145 -2.38 10.15 -2.30
N CYS A 146 -1.34 9.92 -3.10
CA CYS A 146 -0.68 8.64 -3.29
C CYS A 146 0.83 8.80 -3.11
N ILE A 147 1.53 7.70 -2.87
CA ILE A 147 3.00 7.67 -2.86
C ILE A 147 3.45 7.12 -4.21
N ASP A 148 4.32 7.83 -4.91
CA ASP A 148 4.90 7.38 -6.18
C ASP A 148 6.05 6.38 -5.96
N ASP A 149 6.66 5.93 -7.05
CA ASP A 149 7.79 4.99 -7.05
C ASP A 149 9.08 5.60 -6.46
N ALA A 150 9.21 6.92 -6.44
CA ALA A 150 10.29 7.63 -5.78
C ALA A 150 10.05 7.80 -4.25
N GLY A 151 8.87 7.39 -3.76
CA GLY A 151 8.47 7.55 -2.35
C GLY A 151 7.95 8.94 -2.00
N MET A 152 7.63 9.76 -3.01
CA MET A 152 7.09 11.11 -2.81
C MET A 152 5.57 11.08 -2.78
N THR A 153 4.99 11.92 -1.92
CA THR A 153 3.55 12.12 -1.90
C THR A 153 3.13 12.99 -3.08
N VAL A 154 2.25 12.47 -3.92
CA VAL A 154 1.69 13.15 -5.08
C VAL A 154 0.17 13.14 -5.00
N LYS A 155 -0.47 14.19 -5.51
CA LYS A 155 -1.92 14.25 -5.66
C LYS A 155 -2.31 13.81 -7.06
N LEU A 156 -3.16 12.79 -7.12
CA LEU A 156 -3.69 12.29 -8.38
C LEU A 156 -5.13 12.75 -8.55
N PRO A 157 -5.50 13.18 -9.76
CA PRO A 157 -6.84 13.71 -10.02
C PRO A 157 -7.90 12.61 -9.97
N LYS A 158 -9.14 13.04 -9.76
CA LYS A 158 -10.33 12.20 -9.90
C LYS A 158 -10.32 11.44 -11.24
N TYR A 159 -10.76 10.19 -11.20
CA TYR A 159 -10.81 9.27 -12.35
C TYR A 159 -9.46 8.80 -12.91
N THR A 160 -8.35 9.06 -12.21
CA THR A 160 -7.11 8.33 -12.50
C THR A 160 -7.39 6.83 -12.38
N GLN A 161 -7.08 6.08 -13.45
CA GLN A 161 -7.32 4.64 -13.54
C GLN A 161 -6.10 3.83 -13.18
N PHE A 162 -6.34 2.70 -12.54
CA PHE A 162 -5.31 1.75 -12.12
C PHE A 162 -5.75 0.31 -12.30
N VAL A 163 -4.74 -0.55 -12.30
CA VAL A 163 -4.87 -1.97 -12.00
C VAL A 163 -4.12 -2.25 -10.69
N ILE A 164 -4.72 -3.02 -9.79
CA ILE A 164 -4.07 -3.42 -8.55
C ILE A 164 -3.01 -4.47 -8.87
N LYS A 165 -1.75 -4.12 -8.65
CA LYS A 165 -0.60 -5.00 -8.83
C LYS A 165 -0.42 -5.94 -7.63
N ASN A 166 -0.60 -5.39 -6.42
CA ASN A 166 -0.47 -6.14 -5.18
C ASN A 166 -1.34 -5.54 -4.06
N ILE A 167 -1.75 -6.36 -3.11
CA ILE A 167 -2.45 -5.97 -1.89
C ILE A 167 -1.66 -6.50 -0.71
N ILE A 168 -1.12 -5.61 0.09
CA ILE A 168 -0.25 -5.92 1.22
C ILE A 168 -1.05 -5.75 2.51
N VAL A 169 -1.22 -6.85 3.24
CA VAL A 169 -1.89 -6.85 4.53
C VAL A 169 -0.87 -6.61 5.63
N GLU A 170 -1.08 -5.57 6.43
CA GLU A 170 -0.19 -5.23 7.55
C GLU A 170 -0.59 -6.00 8.83
N ASN A 171 0.41 -6.35 9.65
CA ASN A 171 0.16 -7.03 10.93
C ASN A 171 -0.55 -6.10 11.91
N GLY A 172 -1.57 -6.63 12.58
CA GLY A 172 -2.30 -5.90 13.61
C GLY A 172 -3.12 -4.72 13.10
N SER A 173 -3.16 -4.49 11.77
CA SER A 173 -3.92 -3.42 11.14
C SER A 173 -5.10 -3.98 10.33
N GLN A 174 -6.17 -3.20 10.28
CA GLN A 174 -7.26 -3.46 9.33
C GLN A 174 -6.97 -2.81 7.97
N SER A 175 -5.98 -1.93 7.92
CA SER A 175 -5.54 -1.26 6.70
C SER A 175 -4.69 -2.20 5.86
N VAL A 176 -4.74 -1.98 4.57
CA VAL A 176 -3.91 -2.63 3.56
C VAL A 176 -3.22 -1.57 2.73
N THR A 177 -2.06 -1.91 2.22
CA THR A 177 -1.37 -1.09 1.23
C THR A 177 -1.62 -1.68 -0.15
N LEU A 178 -2.10 -0.86 -1.07
CA LEU A 178 -2.28 -1.22 -2.48
C LEU A 178 -1.08 -0.73 -3.28
N ASP A 179 -0.44 -1.64 -4.02
CA ASP A 179 0.47 -1.28 -5.09
C ASP A 179 -0.36 -1.20 -6.38
N LEU A 180 -0.37 -0.04 -7.00
CA LEU A 180 -1.21 0.31 -8.14
C LEU A 180 -0.35 0.60 -9.36
N THR A 181 -0.78 0.14 -10.53
CA THR A 181 -0.20 0.54 -11.82
C THR A 181 -1.21 1.40 -12.54
N ALA A 182 -0.86 2.65 -12.86
CA ALA A 182 -1.68 3.52 -13.66
C ALA A 182 -1.62 3.16 -15.16
N THR A 183 -2.52 3.71 -15.96
CA THR A 183 -2.59 3.44 -17.40
C THR A 183 -1.34 3.88 -18.18
N ASP A 184 -0.58 4.84 -17.65
CA ASP A 184 0.71 5.28 -18.19
C ASP A 184 1.90 4.41 -17.74
N GLY A 185 1.64 3.33 -16.99
CA GLY A 185 2.63 2.39 -16.48
C GLY A 185 3.32 2.83 -15.18
N LYS A 186 3.05 4.02 -14.66
CA LYS A 186 3.62 4.49 -13.40
C LYS A 186 3.06 3.71 -12.22
N LEU A 187 3.90 3.57 -11.21
CA LEU A 187 3.57 2.85 -9.99
C LEU A 187 3.21 3.84 -8.88
N TYR A 188 2.15 3.51 -8.16
CA TYR A 188 1.70 4.27 -7.00
C TYR A 188 1.34 3.36 -5.86
N ARG A 189 1.39 3.90 -4.66
CA ARG A 189 1.04 3.19 -3.44
C ARG A 189 0.04 4.01 -2.63
N ILE A 190 -1.00 3.36 -2.12
CA ILE A 190 -2.00 3.99 -1.26
C ILE A 190 -2.42 3.05 -0.13
N LYS A 191 -2.65 3.61 1.05
CA LYS A 191 -3.28 2.88 2.16
C LYS A 191 -4.78 3.02 2.11
N THR A 192 -5.48 1.90 2.34
CA THR A 192 -6.93 1.83 2.40
C THR A 192 -7.39 0.70 3.32
N THR A 193 -8.67 0.60 3.59
CA THR A 193 -9.25 -0.52 4.34
C THR A 193 -10.42 -1.14 3.58
N PHE A 194 -10.55 -2.46 3.64
CA PHE A 194 -11.71 -3.21 3.13
C PHE A 194 -12.76 -3.47 4.22
N VAL A 195 -12.49 -3.05 5.44
CA VAL A 195 -13.41 -3.21 6.57
C VAL A 195 -14.10 -1.89 6.83
N HIS A 196 -15.44 -1.91 6.77
CA HIS A 196 -16.24 -0.73 7.10
C HIS A 196 -16.07 -0.44 8.60
N ALA A 197 -15.52 0.72 8.94
CA ALA A 197 -15.42 1.12 10.35
C ALA A 197 -16.81 1.48 10.88
N SER A 198 -17.16 1.03 12.08
CA SER A 198 -18.27 1.62 12.80
C SER A 198 -18.02 3.12 13.02
N VAL A 199 -19.06 3.93 13.01
CA VAL A 199 -19.04 5.41 13.05
C VAL A 199 -18.15 6.00 14.14
N THR A 200 -17.94 5.27 15.25
CA THR A 200 -17.13 5.70 16.40
C THR A 200 -15.62 5.76 16.13
N ASN A 201 -15.11 5.11 15.10
CA ASN A 201 -13.66 5.03 14.82
C ASN A 201 -13.21 5.78 13.56
N LEU A 202 -14.11 6.42 12.81
CA LEU A 202 -13.82 7.15 11.57
C LEU A 202 -12.89 8.35 11.81
N ALA A 203 -12.99 9.02 12.95
CA ALA A 203 -12.19 10.18 13.29
C ALA A 203 -10.70 9.87 13.60
N LEU A 204 -10.34 8.59 13.79
CA LEU A 204 -8.99 8.16 14.13
C LEU A 204 -8.26 7.47 12.98
N ARG A 205 -8.87 7.36 11.79
CA ARG A 205 -8.28 6.68 10.64
C ARG A 205 -7.93 7.67 9.55
N ASN A 206 -6.65 7.73 9.22
CA ASN A 206 -6.16 8.43 8.04
C ASN A 206 -6.42 7.63 6.74
N ASP A 207 -6.83 6.36 6.84
CA ASP A 207 -6.99 5.47 5.69
C ASP A 207 -8.46 5.39 5.29
N GLY A 208 -8.79 5.82 4.07
CA GLY A 208 -10.14 5.76 3.52
C GLY A 208 -10.63 4.32 3.30
N TYR A 209 -11.95 4.10 3.42
CA TYR A 209 -12.57 2.84 3.02
C TYR A 209 -12.46 2.65 1.51
N PHE A 210 -12.07 1.45 1.06
CA PHE A 210 -11.81 1.17 -0.36
C PHE A 210 -12.93 1.63 -1.29
N ALA A 211 -14.18 1.34 -0.94
CA ALA A 211 -15.32 1.73 -1.77
C ALA A 211 -15.63 3.24 -1.76
N ASP A 212 -15.10 4.00 -0.80
CA ASP A 212 -15.23 5.47 -0.80
C ASP A 212 -14.15 6.12 -1.67
N VAL A 213 -12.94 5.54 -1.67
CA VAL A 213 -11.80 6.04 -2.44
C VAL A 213 -11.88 5.62 -3.90
N PHE A 214 -12.25 4.35 -4.15
CA PHE A 214 -12.21 3.76 -5.49
C PHE A 214 -13.59 3.39 -6.04
N GLY A 215 -13.75 3.61 -7.34
CA GLY A 215 -14.76 2.95 -8.15
C GLY A 215 -14.17 1.74 -8.88
N ILE A 216 -15.00 0.73 -9.15
CA ILE A 216 -14.60 -0.47 -9.90
C ILE A 216 -15.13 -0.35 -11.31
N GLY A 217 -14.28 -0.57 -12.29
CA GLY A 217 -14.60 -0.58 -13.71
C GLY A 217 -13.62 0.24 -14.53
N ASP A 218 -13.64 0.02 -15.81
CA ASP A 218 -12.89 0.81 -16.79
C ASP A 218 -13.79 1.92 -17.32
N LEU A 219 -13.55 3.16 -16.86
CA LEU A 219 -14.31 4.32 -17.31
C LEU A 219 -14.01 4.68 -18.75
N ARG A 220 -12.76 4.47 -19.22
CA ARG A 220 -12.37 4.74 -20.60
C ARG A 220 -13.13 3.82 -21.57
N ALA A 221 -13.21 2.54 -21.23
CA ALA A 221 -14.01 1.58 -22.00
C ALA A 221 -15.52 1.87 -21.95
N LYS A 222 -16.01 2.43 -20.84
CA LYS A 222 -17.42 2.79 -20.69
C LYS A 222 -17.81 4.04 -21.49
N TYR A 223 -16.88 4.98 -21.68
CA TYR A 223 -17.07 6.25 -22.39
C TYR A 223 -16.00 6.41 -23.49
N PRO A 224 -16.04 5.56 -24.54
CA PRO A 224 -14.97 5.49 -25.54
C PRO A 224 -14.88 6.74 -26.42
N ASP A 225 -15.97 7.48 -26.54
CA ASP A 225 -16.04 8.69 -27.38
C ASP A 225 -15.52 9.95 -26.65
N THR A 226 -15.24 9.85 -25.34
CA THR A 226 -14.73 10.97 -24.54
C THR A 226 -13.24 11.18 -24.80
N THR A 227 -12.87 12.34 -25.33
CA THR A 227 -11.47 12.68 -25.65
C THR A 227 -10.61 12.90 -24.41
N GLU A 228 -9.29 12.79 -24.55
CA GLU A 228 -8.36 13.06 -23.44
C GLU A 228 -8.49 14.47 -22.88
N GLU A 229 -8.68 15.47 -23.74
CA GLU A 229 -8.95 16.85 -23.31
C GLU A 229 -10.23 16.98 -22.48
N THR A 230 -11.26 16.21 -22.85
CA THR A 230 -12.52 16.18 -22.08
C THR A 230 -12.32 15.46 -20.75
N TRP A 231 -11.55 14.39 -20.72
CA TRP A 231 -11.17 13.71 -19.46
C TRP A 231 -10.38 14.62 -18.53
N ASP A 232 -9.49 15.44 -19.05
CA ASP A 232 -8.76 16.42 -18.25
C ASP A 232 -9.72 17.42 -17.59
N LEU A 233 -10.66 18.01 -18.33
CA LEU A 233 -11.70 18.87 -17.77
C LEU A 233 -12.55 18.16 -16.72
N ILE A 234 -13.00 16.92 -17.00
CA ILE A 234 -13.78 16.10 -16.08
C ILE A 234 -13.04 15.88 -14.77
N SER A 235 -11.74 15.60 -14.83
CA SER A 235 -10.92 15.33 -13.65
C SER A 235 -10.77 16.55 -12.74
N HIS A 236 -10.81 17.75 -13.32
CA HIS A 236 -10.75 19.03 -12.61
C HIS A 236 -12.13 19.60 -12.22
N GLY A 237 -13.21 18.88 -12.56
CA GLY A 237 -14.58 19.35 -12.27
C GLY A 237 -15.00 20.52 -13.15
N GLU A 238 -14.47 20.61 -14.36
CA GLU A 238 -14.75 21.65 -15.34
C GLU A 238 -15.66 21.14 -16.45
N VAL A 239 -16.40 22.06 -17.05
CA VAL A 239 -17.27 21.79 -18.21
C VAL A 239 -17.06 22.81 -19.29
N ARG A 240 -17.21 22.37 -20.54
CA ARG A 240 -17.17 23.24 -21.72
C ARG A 240 -18.36 22.99 -22.64
N LYS A 241 -18.60 23.93 -23.52
CA LYS A 241 -19.60 23.78 -24.61
C LYS A 241 -19.24 22.58 -25.49
N GLY A 242 -20.22 21.71 -25.76
CA GLY A 242 -20.07 20.52 -26.58
C GLY A 242 -19.94 19.22 -25.79
N MET A 243 -19.72 19.27 -24.46
CA MET A 243 -19.75 18.06 -23.62
C MET A 243 -21.14 17.45 -23.57
N THR A 244 -21.20 16.14 -23.52
CA THR A 244 -22.44 15.36 -23.34
C THR A 244 -22.98 15.49 -21.91
N THR A 245 -24.26 15.12 -21.69
CA THR A 245 -24.84 15.09 -20.34
C THR A 245 -24.10 14.14 -19.40
N ASP A 246 -23.59 13.03 -19.92
CA ASP A 246 -22.85 12.07 -19.11
C ASP A 246 -21.45 12.60 -18.73
N GLU A 247 -20.76 13.27 -19.64
CA GLU A 247 -19.51 13.97 -19.36
C GLU A 247 -19.69 15.09 -18.33
N CYS A 248 -20.78 15.86 -18.44
CA CYS A 248 -21.12 16.87 -17.43
C CYS A 248 -21.39 16.24 -16.05
N ARG A 249 -22.07 15.09 -15.99
CA ARG A 249 -22.28 14.34 -14.74
C ARG A 249 -21.00 13.77 -14.17
N LEU A 250 -20.10 13.27 -15.02
CA LEU A 250 -18.77 12.80 -14.57
C LEU A 250 -17.99 13.96 -13.97
N SER A 251 -18.05 15.15 -14.59
CA SER A 251 -17.33 16.32 -14.09
C SER A 251 -17.93 16.86 -12.79
N LEU A 252 -19.20 17.26 -12.80
CA LEU A 252 -19.84 18.03 -11.72
C LEU A 252 -20.68 17.18 -10.77
N GLY A 253 -20.88 15.90 -11.07
CA GLY A 253 -21.83 15.04 -10.35
C GLY A 253 -23.27 15.23 -10.85
N TYR A 254 -24.25 14.75 -10.05
CA TYR A 254 -25.66 14.94 -10.37
C TYR A 254 -26.12 16.35 -10.00
N PRO A 255 -26.92 17.01 -10.87
CA PRO A 255 -27.50 18.31 -10.53
C PRO A 255 -28.53 18.17 -9.40
N ILE A 256 -28.64 19.20 -8.57
CA ILE A 256 -29.64 19.26 -7.49
C ILE A 256 -31.04 19.37 -8.07
N ARG A 257 -31.17 20.11 -9.16
CA ARG A 257 -32.45 20.33 -9.87
C ARG A 257 -32.22 20.37 -11.36
N VAL A 258 -33.13 19.78 -12.10
CA VAL A 258 -33.22 19.87 -13.57
C VAL A 258 -34.52 20.58 -13.93
N HIS A 259 -34.42 21.64 -14.68
CA HIS A 259 -35.56 22.35 -15.25
C HIS A 259 -35.62 22.08 -16.76
N LYS A 260 -36.73 21.52 -17.21
CA LYS A 260 -36.97 21.29 -18.65
C LYS A 260 -37.59 22.52 -19.27
N VAL A 261 -36.99 23.05 -20.31
CA VAL A 261 -37.46 24.22 -21.04
C VAL A 261 -38.11 23.77 -22.34
N THR A 262 -39.13 24.46 -22.77
CA THR A 262 -39.81 24.24 -24.06
C THR A 262 -38.77 24.30 -25.20
N GLY A 263 -38.76 23.31 -26.10
CA GLY A 263 -37.79 23.25 -27.21
C GLY A 263 -36.68 22.23 -27.01
N GLY A 264 -36.79 21.34 -26.00
CA GLY A 264 -35.85 20.24 -25.82
C GLY A 264 -34.56 20.62 -25.06
N TYR A 265 -34.57 21.75 -24.40
CA TYR A 265 -33.45 22.20 -23.56
C TYR A 265 -33.68 21.83 -22.10
N GLU A 266 -32.60 21.54 -21.37
CA GLU A 266 -32.61 21.33 -19.94
C GLU A 266 -31.61 22.29 -19.29
N THR A 267 -32.01 22.94 -18.18
CA THR A 267 -31.13 23.72 -17.31
C THR A 267 -30.84 22.92 -16.05
N TRP A 268 -29.56 22.71 -15.76
CA TRP A 268 -29.09 21.96 -14.61
C TRP A 268 -28.53 22.89 -13.55
N TYR A 269 -28.92 22.74 -12.29
CA TYR A 269 -28.54 23.56 -11.16
C TYR A 269 -27.64 22.78 -10.22
N TYR A 270 -26.53 23.39 -9.82
CA TYR A 270 -25.52 22.87 -8.90
C TYR A 270 -25.31 23.79 -7.71
N GLN A 271 -24.95 23.27 -6.54
CA GLN A 271 -24.93 24.01 -5.26
C GLN A 271 -23.79 25.02 -5.08
N ARG A 272 -22.70 24.92 -5.81
CA ARG A 272 -21.47 25.66 -5.51
C ARG A 272 -21.12 26.82 -6.42
N LYS A 273 -21.74 26.99 -7.51
CA LYS A 273 -21.71 28.18 -8.38
C LYS A 273 -23.00 28.07 -9.20
N SER A 274 -23.71 29.17 -9.37
CA SER A 274 -24.76 29.28 -10.37
C SER A 274 -24.13 29.13 -11.77
N LEU A 275 -23.75 27.94 -12.12
CA LEU A 275 -23.42 27.57 -13.47
C LEU A 275 -24.71 27.13 -14.12
N ASP A 276 -25.46 28.13 -14.60
CA ASP A 276 -26.55 27.87 -15.53
C ASP A 276 -25.92 27.47 -16.85
N PHE A 277 -25.99 26.20 -17.20
CA PHE A 277 -25.75 25.82 -18.58
C PHE A 277 -26.97 25.16 -19.17
N THR A 278 -27.28 25.56 -20.37
CA THR A 278 -28.37 25.03 -21.14
C THR A 278 -27.84 23.94 -22.07
N TYR A 279 -28.34 22.74 -21.89
CA TYR A 279 -27.90 21.60 -22.69
C TYR A 279 -28.98 21.13 -23.65
N LYS A 280 -28.70 21.07 -24.92
CA LYS A 280 -29.62 20.54 -25.93
C LYS A 280 -29.56 19.00 -25.87
N LYS A 281 -30.68 18.34 -25.58
CA LYS A 281 -30.77 16.90 -25.65
C LYS A 281 -30.48 16.47 -27.09
N LEU A 282 -29.38 15.75 -27.31
CA LEU A 282 -29.19 15.08 -28.60
C LEU A 282 -30.21 13.95 -28.66
N GLU A 283 -31.19 14.10 -29.53
CA GLU A 283 -32.04 12.99 -29.94
C GLU A 283 -31.13 11.96 -30.63
N ARG A 284 -31.26 10.69 -30.20
CA ARG A 284 -30.61 9.57 -30.87
C ARG A 284 -31.32 9.22 -32.13
#